data_8a50655d07cba1a46c250117ca1b7af5
#
_entry.id   8a50655d07cba1a46c250117ca1b7af5
#
_cell.length_a   1.000
_cell.length_b   1.000
_cell.length_c   1.000
_cell.angle_alpha   90.00
_cell.angle_beta   90.00
_cell.angle_gamma   90.00
#
_symmetry.space_group_name_H-M   'P 1'
#
loop_
_entity.id
_entity.type
_entity.pdbx_description
1 polymer ?
#
loop_
_entity_poly.entity_id
_entity_poly.type
_entity_poly.pdbx_seq_one_letter_code
_entity_poly.pdbx_strand_id
1 'polypeptide(L)'
;MHKDPWLALGLSAVLPGAGQVYNEQIWKAPIIFAAFGGCIYGALLQNHRMQYTQDSIDNQIARGDLESASRYTTVRDFYRDDRDKFYIYAGLVYVANLLDAYISAHLFDFDVSDTKTTPYISAPFTPEEPWRLGLRMRW
;
A
#
# COMPACT_ATOMS: atom_id res chain seq x y z
N MET A 1 -9.97 14.92 -16.53
CA MET A 1 -10.32 15.28 -15.13
C MET A 1 -9.03 15.55 -14.40
N HIS A 2 -8.84 16.73 -13.83
CA HIS A 2 -7.66 17.06 -13.03
C HIS A 2 -7.79 16.36 -11.67
N LYS A 3 -6.77 15.59 -11.25
CA LYS A 3 -6.74 14.93 -9.95
C LYS A 3 -5.95 15.79 -8.97
N ASP A 4 -6.52 16.08 -7.81
CA ASP A 4 -5.86 16.84 -6.79
C ASP A 4 -4.93 15.93 -5.95
N PRO A 5 -3.59 16.13 -5.99
CA PRO A 5 -2.64 15.30 -5.23
C PRO A 5 -2.84 15.39 -3.71
N TRP A 6 -3.25 16.55 -3.21
CA TRP A 6 -3.50 16.73 -1.78
C TRP A 6 -4.74 15.99 -1.31
N LEU A 7 -5.77 15.91 -2.16
CA LEU A 7 -6.96 15.13 -1.86
C LEU A 7 -6.65 13.61 -1.87
N ALA A 8 -5.87 13.14 -2.84
CA ALA A 8 -5.42 11.74 -2.91
C ALA A 8 -4.61 11.36 -1.66
N LEU A 9 -3.68 12.23 -1.24
CA LEU A 9 -2.89 12.04 -0.03
C LEU A 9 -3.78 12.04 1.22
N GLY A 10 -4.70 13.01 1.34
CA GLY A 10 -5.62 13.10 2.47
C GLY A 10 -6.51 11.86 2.61
N LEU A 11 -7.04 11.34 1.50
CA LEU A 11 -7.83 10.11 1.50
C LEU A 11 -7.00 8.90 1.94
N SER A 12 -5.75 8.78 1.45
CA SER A 12 -4.84 7.71 1.86
C SER A 12 -4.38 7.82 3.31
N ALA A 13 -4.36 9.04 3.88
CA ALA A 13 -4.03 9.25 5.28
C ALA A 13 -5.14 8.77 6.21
N VAL A 14 -6.41 8.94 5.80
CA VAL A 14 -7.56 8.48 6.59
C VAL A 14 -7.74 6.96 6.45
N LEU A 15 -7.65 6.45 5.22
CA LEU A 15 -7.81 5.03 4.94
C LEU A 15 -6.74 4.58 3.93
N PRO A 16 -5.78 3.72 4.36
CA PRO A 16 -4.75 3.20 3.46
C PRO A 16 -5.36 2.55 2.21
N GLY A 17 -4.93 3.02 1.02
CA GLY A 17 -5.47 2.57 -0.26
C GLY A 17 -6.61 3.43 -0.84
N ALA A 18 -7.23 4.33 -0.08
CA ALA A 18 -8.32 5.16 -0.60
C ALA A 18 -7.86 6.16 -1.68
N GLY A 19 -6.65 6.68 -1.58
CA GLY A 19 -6.06 7.54 -2.61
C GLY A 19 -5.85 6.81 -3.95
N GLN A 20 -5.53 5.52 -3.91
CA GLN A 20 -5.40 4.70 -5.14
C GLN A 20 -6.77 4.49 -5.81
N VAL A 21 -7.84 4.35 -5.03
CA VAL A 21 -9.20 4.31 -5.59
C VAL A 21 -9.54 5.64 -6.23
N TYR A 22 -9.21 6.76 -5.59
CA TYR A 22 -9.39 8.09 -6.15
C TYR A 22 -8.60 8.30 -7.46
N ASN A 23 -7.38 7.76 -7.53
CA ASN A 23 -6.50 7.82 -8.69
C ASN A 23 -6.85 6.78 -9.79
N GLU A 24 -7.98 6.08 -9.65
CA GLU A 24 -8.44 5.03 -10.58
C GLU A 24 -7.51 3.79 -10.66
N GLN A 25 -6.59 3.66 -9.72
CA GLN A 25 -5.69 2.50 -9.58
C GLN A 25 -6.27 1.46 -8.60
N ILE A 26 -7.53 1.10 -8.81
CA ILE A 26 -8.35 0.28 -7.88
C ILE A 26 -7.68 -1.05 -7.55
N TRP A 27 -6.90 -1.61 -8.48
CA TRP A 27 -6.19 -2.89 -8.28
C TRP A 27 -5.10 -2.84 -7.19
N LYS A 28 -4.53 -1.65 -6.91
CA LYS A 28 -3.53 -1.45 -5.86
C LYS A 28 -4.15 -1.38 -4.46
N ALA A 29 -5.37 -0.87 -4.35
CA ALA A 29 -6.03 -0.66 -3.07
C ALA A 29 -6.14 -1.94 -2.20
N PRO A 30 -6.58 -3.10 -2.72
CA PRO A 30 -6.64 -4.32 -1.92
C PRO A 30 -5.27 -4.84 -1.48
N ILE A 31 -4.22 -4.61 -2.28
CA ILE A 31 -2.85 -5.02 -1.94
C ILE A 31 -2.34 -4.20 -0.75
N ILE A 32 -2.51 -2.88 -0.78
CA ILE A 32 -2.11 -1.98 0.30
C ILE A 32 -2.90 -2.27 1.57
N PHE A 33 -4.20 -2.48 1.44
CA PHE A 33 -5.07 -2.80 2.57
C PHE A 33 -4.68 -4.14 3.22
N ALA A 34 -4.38 -5.17 2.41
CA ALA A 34 -3.91 -6.46 2.90
C ALA A 34 -2.53 -6.37 3.56
N ALA A 35 -1.60 -5.61 2.99
CA ALA A 35 -0.26 -5.42 3.55
C ALA A 35 -0.32 -4.68 4.89
N PHE A 36 -1.03 -3.55 4.95
CA PHE A 36 -1.18 -2.78 6.18
C PHE A 36 -1.95 -3.56 7.25
N GLY A 37 -3.11 -4.13 6.88
CA GLY A 37 -3.94 -4.94 7.78
C GLY A 37 -3.20 -6.19 8.28
N GLY A 38 -2.39 -6.83 7.43
CA GLY A 38 -1.54 -7.96 7.81
C GLY A 38 -0.48 -7.59 8.85
N CYS A 39 0.16 -6.43 8.71
CA CYS A 39 1.10 -5.92 9.72
C CYS A 39 0.40 -5.63 11.06
N ILE A 40 -0.75 -4.99 11.04
CA ILE A 40 -1.53 -4.72 12.26
C ILE A 40 -1.98 -6.02 12.91
N TYR A 41 -2.49 -6.97 12.13
CA TYR A 41 -2.89 -8.28 12.65
C TYR A 41 -1.71 -9.02 13.28
N GLY A 42 -0.53 -9.02 12.61
CA GLY A 42 0.69 -9.59 13.16
C GLY A 42 1.10 -8.96 14.49
N ALA A 43 1.06 -7.63 14.58
CA ALA A 43 1.34 -6.90 15.81
C ALA A 43 0.38 -7.28 16.95
N LEU A 44 -0.92 -7.36 16.67
CA LEU A 44 -1.94 -7.74 17.65
C LEU A 44 -1.74 -9.19 18.15
N LEU A 45 -1.39 -10.10 17.22
CA LEU A 45 -1.12 -11.49 17.57
C LEU A 45 0.09 -11.64 18.49
N GLN A 46 1.18 -10.93 18.18
CA GLN A 46 2.39 -10.95 19.02
C GLN A 46 2.13 -10.26 20.37
N ASN A 47 1.36 -9.19 20.39
CA ASN A 47 0.96 -8.55 21.63
C ASN A 47 0.14 -9.50 22.54
N HIS A 48 -0.79 -10.26 21.97
CA HIS A 48 -1.55 -11.26 22.74
C HIS A 48 -0.65 -12.35 23.31
N ARG A 49 0.30 -12.86 22.51
CA ARG A 49 1.29 -13.86 22.99
C ARG A 49 2.20 -13.30 24.07
N MET A 50 2.62 -12.06 23.95
CA MET A 50 3.40 -11.36 24.96
C MET A 50 2.65 -11.27 26.30
N GLN A 51 1.38 -10.89 26.28
CA GLN A 51 0.54 -10.81 27.48
C GLN A 51 0.35 -12.18 28.14
N TYR A 52 0.05 -13.21 27.36
CA TYR A 52 -0.07 -14.57 27.87
C TYR A 52 1.23 -15.07 28.55
N THR A 53 2.39 -14.73 27.95
CA THR A 53 3.69 -15.07 28.53
C THR A 53 3.96 -14.27 29.82
N GLN A 54 3.52 -13.02 29.88
CA GLN A 54 3.60 -12.20 31.11
C GLN A 54 2.81 -12.82 32.26
N ASP A 55 1.57 -13.26 32.01
CA ASP A 55 0.77 -13.94 33.03
C ASP A 55 1.46 -15.23 33.53
N SER A 56 2.19 -15.93 32.63
CA SER A 56 2.97 -17.11 33.01
C SER A 56 4.16 -16.76 33.92
N ILE A 57 4.85 -15.64 33.65
CA ILE A 57 5.93 -15.12 34.49
C ILE A 57 5.43 -14.83 35.88
N ASP A 58 4.30 -14.09 35.99
CA ASP A 58 3.72 -13.69 37.26
C ASP A 58 3.28 -14.91 38.09
N ASN A 59 2.74 -15.93 37.45
CA ASN A 59 2.40 -17.19 38.08
C ASN A 59 3.60 -17.96 38.61
N GLN A 60 4.74 -17.98 37.91
CA GLN A 60 5.98 -18.65 38.35
C GLN A 60 6.64 -17.89 39.50
N ILE A 61 6.64 -16.56 39.46
CA ILE A 61 7.12 -15.72 40.56
C ILE A 61 6.30 -15.99 41.82
N ALA A 62 4.97 -16.06 41.70
CA ALA A 62 4.07 -16.35 42.84
C ALA A 62 4.34 -17.73 43.44
N ARG A 63 4.85 -18.68 42.67
CA ARG A 63 5.27 -20.05 43.12
C ARG A 63 6.69 -20.10 43.68
N GLY A 64 7.47 -19.01 43.59
CA GLY A 64 8.86 -18.96 43.99
C GLY A 64 9.86 -19.59 42.98
N ASP A 65 9.38 -19.94 41.77
CA ASP A 65 10.23 -20.52 40.72
C ASP A 65 10.82 -19.42 39.83
N LEU A 66 11.89 -18.80 40.31
CA LEU A 66 12.56 -17.69 39.62
C LEU A 66 13.33 -18.16 38.36
N GLU A 67 13.75 -19.42 38.32
CA GLU A 67 14.45 -19.96 37.14
C GLU A 67 13.51 -20.09 35.96
N SER A 68 12.33 -20.66 36.14
CA SER A 68 11.31 -20.74 35.13
C SER A 68 10.83 -19.35 34.73
N ALA A 69 10.64 -18.42 35.67
CA ALA A 69 10.26 -17.05 35.37
C ALA A 69 11.27 -16.35 34.44
N SER A 70 12.57 -16.55 34.67
CA SER A 70 13.62 -15.96 33.81
C SER A 70 13.61 -16.50 32.37
N ARG A 71 13.28 -17.76 32.17
CA ARG A 71 13.13 -18.37 30.85
C ARG A 71 11.93 -17.76 30.10
N TYR A 72 10.79 -17.61 30.74
CA TYR A 72 9.61 -16.97 30.17
C TYR A 72 9.84 -15.49 29.83
N THR A 73 10.69 -14.79 30.58
CA THR A 73 11.07 -13.40 30.26
C THR A 73 11.73 -13.29 28.88
N THR A 74 12.65 -14.20 28.56
CA THR A 74 13.29 -14.23 27.23
C THR A 74 12.26 -14.45 26.11
N VAL A 75 11.28 -15.33 26.33
CA VAL A 75 10.21 -15.60 25.34
C VAL A 75 9.29 -14.40 25.20
N ARG A 76 8.93 -13.72 26.28
CA ARG A 76 8.15 -12.48 26.23
C ARG A 76 8.86 -11.39 25.46
N ASP A 77 10.16 -11.20 25.69
CA ASP A 77 10.93 -10.17 25.01
C ASP A 77 11.05 -10.45 23.52
N PHE A 78 11.15 -11.71 23.11
CA PHE A 78 11.08 -12.10 21.70
C PHE A 78 9.74 -11.68 21.05
N TYR A 79 8.61 -11.96 21.68
CA TYR A 79 7.30 -11.54 21.15
C TYR A 79 7.14 -10.03 21.13
N ARG A 80 7.71 -9.31 22.11
CA ARG A 80 7.75 -7.86 22.15
C ARG A 80 8.52 -7.29 20.95
N ASP A 81 9.72 -7.80 20.71
CA ASP A 81 10.56 -7.37 19.59
C ASP A 81 9.89 -7.64 18.23
N ASP A 82 9.25 -8.79 18.08
CA ASP A 82 8.51 -9.12 16.87
C ASP A 82 7.28 -8.21 16.67
N ARG A 83 6.54 -7.90 17.74
CA ARG A 83 5.44 -6.93 17.68
C ARG A 83 5.94 -5.56 17.20
N ASP A 84 7.05 -5.09 17.75
CA ASP A 84 7.61 -3.78 17.44
C ASP A 84 8.09 -3.71 15.97
N LYS A 85 8.64 -4.81 15.42
CA LYS A 85 8.95 -4.95 13.98
C LYS A 85 7.69 -4.81 13.12
N PHE A 86 6.57 -5.43 13.49
CA PHE A 86 5.31 -5.30 12.77
C PHE A 86 4.80 -3.87 12.76
N TYR A 87 4.95 -3.10 13.85
CA TYR A 87 4.60 -1.67 13.87
C TYR A 87 5.50 -0.86 12.94
N ILE A 88 6.80 -1.16 12.90
CA ILE A 88 7.73 -0.51 11.95
C ILE A 88 7.33 -0.80 10.51
N TYR A 89 7.02 -2.06 10.18
CA TYR A 89 6.57 -2.44 8.84
C TYR A 89 5.24 -1.77 8.47
N ALA A 90 4.29 -1.70 9.39
CA ALA A 90 3.04 -0.96 9.17
C ALA A 90 3.30 0.52 8.87
N GLY A 91 4.21 1.16 9.60
CA GLY A 91 4.64 2.54 9.35
C GLY A 91 5.27 2.72 7.97
N LEU A 92 6.14 1.80 7.55
CA LEU A 92 6.77 1.84 6.23
C LEU A 92 5.75 1.67 5.10
N VAL A 93 4.84 0.70 5.23
CA VAL A 93 3.74 0.49 4.27
C VAL A 93 2.85 1.72 4.19
N TYR A 94 2.54 2.34 5.34
CA TYR A 94 1.73 3.54 5.39
C TYR A 94 2.40 4.73 4.69
N VAL A 95 3.67 5.01 4.97
CA VAL A 95 4.43 6.08 4.30
C VAL A 95 4.53 5.82 2.80
N ALA A 96 4.85 4.59 2.39
CA ALA A 96 4.91 4.22 0.98
C ALA A 96 3.57 4.42 0.26
N ASN A 97 2.45 4.08 0.93
CA ASN A 97 1.10 4.31 0.41
C ASN A 97 0.79 5.80 0.22
N LEU A 98 1.18 6.67 1.16
CA LEU A 98 0.99 8.12 1.04
C LEU A 98 1.78 8.68 -0.14
N LEU A 99 3.04 8.28 -0.29
CA LEU A 99 3.89 8.70 -1.40
C LEU A 99 3.35 8.22 -2.74
N ASP A 100 2.93 6.96 -2.86
CA ASP A 100 2.36 6.43 -4.10
C ASP A 100 1.06 7.17 -4.48
N ALA A 101 0.18 7.45 -3.53
CA ALA A 101 -1.05 8.20 -3.78
C ALA A 101 -0.78 9.61 -4.28
N TYR A 102 0.19 10.31 -3.67
CA TYR A 102 0.58 11.66 -4.06
C TYR A 102 1.23 11.71 -5.45
N ILE A 103 2.20 10.82 -5.69
CA ILE A 103 2.93 10.75 -6.97
C ILE A 103 1.97 10.35 -8.10
N SER A 104 1.13 9.35 -7.87
CA SER A 104 0.16 8.89 -8.88
C SER A 104 -0.83 9.97 -9.27
N ALA A 105 -1.28 10.81 -8.33
CA ALA A 105 -2.16 11.93 -8.64
C ALA A 105 -1.44 13.03 -9.44
N HIS A 106 -0.17 13.31 -9.14
CA HIS A 106 0.63 14.25 -9.92
C HIS A 106 0.89 13.77 -11.35
N LEU A 107 1.18 12.48 -11.52
CA LEU A 107 1.47 11.90 -12.84
C LEU A 107 0.21 11.71 -13.69
N PHE A 108 -0.97 11.66 -13.09
CA PHE A 108 -2.23 11.46 -13.80
C PHE A 108 -2.48 12.54 -14.86
N ASP A 109 -2.07 13.78 -14.59
CA ASP A 109 -2.26 14.90 -15.52
C ASP A 109 -1.33 14.82 -16.73
N PHE A 110 -0.16 14.19 -16.62
CA PHE A 110 0.80 14.02 -17.73
C PHE A 110 0.34 12.95 -18.70
N ASP A 111 -0.31 11.89 -18.23
CA ASP A 111 -0.71 10.75 -19.05
C ASP A 111 -1.96 11.05 -19.94
N VAL A 112 -2.75 12.04 -19.56
CA VAL A 112 -3.94 12.45 -20.33
C VAL A 112 -3.59 13.37 -21.52
N SER A 113 -2.37 13.95 -21.52
CA SER A 113 -1.92 14.86 -22.57
C SER A 113 -1.34 14.14 -23.80
N ASP A 114 -0.97 12.88 -23.66
CA ASP A 114 -0.34 12.15 -24.74
C ASP A 114 -1.32 11.36 -25.57
N THR A 115 -1.59 11.94 -26.72
CA THR A 115 -1.76 11.29 -28.00
C THR A 115 -3.01 10.44 -28.17
N LYS A 116 -4.11 11.09 -28.44
CA LYS A 116 -5.13 10.49 -29.30
C LYS A 116 -4.53 10.34 -30.72
N THR A 117 -3.64 9.38 -30.88
CA THR A 117 -3.26 8.89 -32.18
C THR A 117 -4.43 8.06 -32.71
N THR A 118 -5.37 8.68 -33.35
CA THR A 118 -6.40 7.95 -34.08
C THR A 118 -5.80 7.49 -35.39
N PRO A 119 -5.65 6.20 -35.64
CA PRO A 119 -5.33 5.72 -36.98
C PRO A 119 -6.53 6.07 -37.87
N TYR A 120 -6.32 6.87 -38.89
CA TYR A 120 -7.33 7.08 -39.93
C TYR A 120 -6.96 6.32 -41.18
N ILE A 121 -7.92 5.61 -41.72
CA ILE A 121 -7.84 5.02 -43.05
C ILE A 121 -8.57 6.01 -43.95
N SER A 122 -7.81 6.78 -44.76
CA SER A 122 -8.39 7.56 -45.82
C SER A 122 -8.47 6.66 -47.07
N ALA A 123 -9.67 6.32 -47.45
CA ALA A 123 -9.91 5.72 -48.75
C ALA A 123 -9.87 6.84 -49.83
N PRO A 124 -9.01 6.76 -50.84
CA PRO A 124 -9.07 7.71 -51.94
C PRO A 124 -10.35 7.45 -52.76
N PHE A 125 -11.14 8.49 -52.90
CA PHE A 125 -12.35 8.45 -53.75
C PHE A 125 -12.02 8.60 -55.23
N THR A 126 -10.73 8.58 -55.63
CA THR A 126 -10.33 8.67 -57.03
C THR A 126 -9.62 7.38 -57.48
N PRO A 127 -9.93 6.86 -58.66
CA PRO A 127 -9.42 5.57 -59.16
C PRO A 127 -7.91 5.52 -59.42
N GLU A 128 -7.19 6.62 -59.26
CA GLU A 128 -5.79 6.74 -59.71
C GLU A 128 -4.73 6.85 -58.59
N GLU A 129 -5.14 6.83 -57.29
CA GLU A 129 -4.18 6.97 -56.22
C GLU A 129 -4.03 5.66 -55.40
N PRO A 130 -2.80 5.19 -55.13
CA PRO A 130 -2.58 4.03 -54.29
C PRO A 130 -2.88 4.36 -52.83
N TRP A 131 -3.34 3.37 -52.03
CA TRP A 131 -3.64 3.45 -50.61
C TRP A 131 -2.46 4.03 -49.85
N ARG A 132 -2.73 5.12 -49.12
CA ARG A 132 -1.73 5.72 -48.20
C ARG A 132 -2.19 5.51 -46.75
N LEU A 133 -1.39 4.78 -45.99
CA LEU A 133 -1.47 4.73 -44.54
C LEU A 133 -0.63 5.89 -43.99
N GLY A 134 -1.27 6.80 -43.29
CA GLY A 134 -0.59 7.94 -42.66
C GLY A 134 -0.89 8.02 -41.15
N LEU A 135 0.13 8.31 -40.39
CA LEU A 135 0.01 8.69 -38.99
C LEU A 135 0.08 10.21 -38.90
N ARG A 136 -0.96 10.86 -38.40
CA ARG A 136 -0.99 12.31 -38.17
C ARG A 136 -0.74 12.56 -36.70
N MET A 137 0.44 13.04 -36.36
CA MET A 137 0.72 13.61 -35.03
C MET A 137 0.22 15.05 -35.02
N ARG A 138 -0.57 15.41 -34.04
CA ARG A 138 -0.99 16.79 -33.76
C ARG A 138 -0.18 17.22 -32.54
N TRP A 139 0.67 18.22 -32.77
CA TRP A 139 1.43 18.92 -31.73
C TRP A 139 0.50 19.82 -30.92
#